data_46e41c494bb888384ca42a952583db07
#
_entry.id   46e41c494bb888384ca42a952583db07
#
_cell.length_a   1.000
_cell.length_b   1.000
_cell.length_c   1.000
_cell.angle_alpha   90.00
_cell.angle_beta   90.00
_cell.angle_gamma   90.00
#
_symmetry.space_group_name_H-M   'P 1'
#
loop_
_entity.id
_entity.type
_entity.pdbx_description
1 polymer ?
#
loop_
_entity_poly.entity_id
_entity_poly.type
_entity_poly.pdbx_seq_one_letter_code
_entity_poly.pdbx_strand_id
1 'polypeptide(L)'
;MGYTCVDIGPYKDNKSVDYVDYANQLSSIISSGDINKGILICGTGVGMSIAANRHSDIRAALVHNLDCAPKCREHNNSNVLCLGSWISTPVAAEQILDQWLETKFGEGRHVKRIEKISKHDGETVVFTNGIFDLLHTGHLETLEFAKSLGTKLVVGINSDRATRELKGLDRPVNNEEDRRRLLSGLTVVDEVIIFDDVDTKNIISSLTPDIVVKGGEFTADEIRERDCIPDNIIVKVAPLYNKRQYSTTTIVNKIKNNE
;
A
#
# COMPACT_ATOMS: atom_id res chain seq x y z
N MET A 1 26.23 20.82 7.74
CA MET A 1 25.27 19.85 8.30
C MET A 1 25.84 18.45 8.15
N GLY A 2 25.67 17.55 9.15
CA GLY A 2 26.28 16.19 9.16
C GLY A 2 25.47 15.15 8.39
N TYR A 3 25.06 15.43 7.14
CA TYR A 3 24.36 14.46 6.30
C TYR A 3 25.36 13.69 5.44
N THR A 4 25.15 12.38 5.29
CA THR A 4 25.83 11.57 4.28
C THR A 4 25.02 11.63 3.00
N CYS A 5 25.64 12.02 1.89
CA CYS A 5 25.01 12.12 0.57
C CYS A 5 25.49 10.97 -0.32
N VAL A 6 24.57 10.39 -1.07
CA VAL A 6 24.85 9.45 -2.16
C VAL A 6 24.50 10.17 -3.46
N ASP A 7 25.50 10.39 -4.32
CA ASP A 7 25.30 10.97 -5.64
C ASP A 7 24.96 9.86 -6.63
N ILE A 8 23.81 9.97 -7.28
CA ILE A 8 23.31 9.05 -8.32
C ILE A 8 23.22 9.73 -9.68
N GLY A 9 23.72 10.95 -9.78
CA GLY A 9 23.66 11.77 -10.99
C GLY A 9 24.56 11.26 -12.13
N PRO A 10 24.50 11.89 -13.31
CA PRO A 10 25.36 11.52 -14.44
C PRO A 10 26.81 11.89 -14.16
N TYR A 11 27.69 10.88 -14.17
CA TYR A 11 29.14 11.08 -13.95
C TYR A 11 29.94 11.47 -15.21
N LYS A 12 29.24 11.67 -16.35
CA LYS A 12 29.87 12.00 -17.62
C LYS A 12 29.35 13.35 -18.12
N ASP A 13 30.19 14.34 -18.07
CA ASP A 13 29.90 15.77 -18.30
C ASP A 13 29.37 16.17 -19.70
N ASN A 14 29.31 15.28 -20.68
CA ASN A 14 29.03 15.67 -22.07
C ASN A 14 27.93 14.86 -22.80
N LYS A 15 27.12 14.08 -22.09
CA LYS A 15 25.97 13.39 -22.68
C LYS A 15 24.67 13.88 -22.07
N SER A 16 23.73 14.30 -22.92
CA SER A 16 22.35 14.47 -22.52
C SER A 16 21.83 13.14 -21.94
N VAL A 17 21.23 13.20 -20.76
CA VAL A 17 20.63 12.06 -20.09
C VAL A 17 19.14 12.28 -19.94
N ASP A 18 18.40 11.19 -19.82
CA ASP A 18 16.96 11.28 -19.54
C ASP A 18 16.75 11.51 -18.03
N TYR A 19 16.21 12.67 -17.69
CA TYR A 19 15.95 13.04 -16.30
C TYR A 19 14.92 12.10 -15.62
N VAL A 20 14.05 11.44 -16.39
CA VAL A 20 13.03 10.51 -15.87
C VAL A 20 13.70 9.29 -15.25
N ASP A 21 14.79 8.79 -15.83
CA ASP A 21 15.54 7.63 -15.31
C ASP A 21 16.08 7.92 -13.91
N TYR A 22 16.65 9.10 -13.70
CA TYR A 22 17.17 9.53 -12.38
C TYR A 22 16.06 9.77 -11.36
N ALA A 23 14.93 10.33 -11.79
CA ALA A 23 13.78 10.51 -10.93
C ALA A 23 13.22 9.16 -10.46
N ASN A 24 13.11 8.18 -11.37
CA ASN A 24 12.66 6.82 -11.04
C ASN A 24 13.67 6.08 -10.15
N GLN A 25 14.97 6.21 -10.43
CA GLN A 25 16.04 5.61 -9.62
C GLN A 25 16.01 6.13 -8.18
N LEU A 26 15.94 7.46 -7.98
CA LEU A 26 15.83 8.06 -6.65
C LEU A 26 14.57 7.58 -5.93
N SER A 27 13.44 7.57 -6.63
CA SER A 27 12.16 7.15 -6.07
C SER A 27 12.22 5.70 -5.60
N SER A 28 12.83 4.80 -6.37
CA SER A 28 13.00 3.39 -5.99
C SER A 28 13.87 3.22 -4.74
N ILE A 29 14.95 3.99 -4.61
CA ILE A 29 15.84 3.95 -3.43
C ILE A 29 15.12 4.46 -2.18
N ILE A 30 14.26 5.48 -2.31
CA ILE A 30 13.44 5.96 -1.19
C ILE A 30 12.38 4.91 -0.80
N SER A 31 11.71 4.30 -1.79
CA SER A 31 10.68 3.28 -1.54
C SER A 31 11.24 2.00 -0.93
N SER A 32 12.52 1.65 -1.19
CA SER A 32 13.19 0.52 -0.50
C SER A 32 13.51 0.80 0.97
N GLY A 33 13.44 2.07 1.40
CA GLY A 33 13.75 2.48 2.77
C GLY A 33 15.24 2.72 3.07
N ASP A 34 16.11 2.59 2.07
CA ASP A 34 17.57 2.80 2.23
C ASP A 34 17.91 4.26 2.54
N ILE A 35 17.12 5.18 1.97
CA ILE A 35 17.18 6.62 2.26
C ILE A 35 15.76 7.18 2.45
N ASN A 36 15.64 8.27 3.18
CA ASN A 36 14.35 8.89 3.47
C ASN A 36 14.13 10.27 2.84
N LYS A 37 15.13 10.82 2.17
CA LYS A 37 15.08 12.12 1.51
C LYS A 37 15.92 12.14 0.25
N GLY A 38 15.47 12.87 -0.76
CA GLY A 38 16.19 13.02 -2.02
C GLY A 38 16.11 14.42 -2.60
N ILE A 39 17.05 14.72 -3.48
CA ILE A 39 17.11 16.00 -4.22
C ILE A 39 17.20 15.64 -5.70
N LEU A 40 16.36 16.28 -6.51
CA LEU A 40 16.33 16.15 -7.96
C LEU A 40 16.54 17.53 -8.60
N ILE A 41 17.50 17.65 -9.50
CA ILE A 41 17.83 18.89 -10.18
C ILE A 41 17.80 18.67 -11.69
N CYS A 42 17.01 19.47 -12.41
CA CYS A 42 17.06 19.56 -13.87
C CYS A 42 16.92 21.03 -14.30
N GLY A 43 16.66 21.32 -15.58
CA GLY A 43 16.55 22.69 -16.05
C GLY A 43 15.52 23.53 -15.27
N THR A 44 14.29 23.04 -15.13
CA THR A 44 13.20 23.72 -14.43
C THR A 44 12.75 23.03 -13.13
N GLY A 45 13.14 21.77 -12.92
CA GLY A 45 12.65 20.93 -11.83
C GLY A 45 11.26 20.32 -12.07
N VAL A 46 10.51 20.82 -13.07
CA VAL A 46 9.12 20.42 -13.34
C VAL A 46 9.03 18.95 -13.75
N GLY A 47 9.80 18.54 -14.78
CA GLY A 47 9.74 17.17 -15.29
C GLY A 47 10.12 16.13 -14.25
N MET A 48 11.17 16.39 -13.46
CA MET A 48 11.57 15.50 -12.36
C MET A 48 10.52 15.41 -11.26
N SER A 49 9.86 16.52 -10.91
CA SER A 49 8.79 16.50 -9.91
C SER A 49 7.57 15.68 -10.38
N ILE A 50 7.21 15.78 -11.67
CA ILE A 50 6.15 14.98 -12.28
C ILE A 50 6.50 13.50 -12.25
N ALA A 51 7.72 13.14 -12.71
CA ALA A 51 8.17 11.76 -12.76
C ALA A 51 8.23 11.12 -11.36
N ALA A 52 8.85 11.80 -10.40
CA ALA A 52 8.98 11.30 -9.03
C ALA A 52 7.62 11.10 -8.34
N ASN A 53 6.66 12.00 -8.53
CA ASN A 53 5.31 11.90 -7.94
C ASN A 53 4.43 10.79 -8.58
N ARG A 54 4.94 10.04 -9.57
CA ARG A 54 4.26 8.82 -10.06
C ARG A 54 4.44 7.63 -9.10
N HIS A 55 5.34 7.73 -8.14
CA HIS A 55 5.59 6.71 -7.12
C HIS A 55 4.81 7.06 -5.84
N SER A 56 4.06 6.10 -5.30
CA SER A 56 3.13 6.31 -4.18
C SER A 56 3.77 6.86 -2.90
N ASP A 57 5.03 6.48 -2.66
CA ASP A 57 5.75 6.87 -1.44
C ASP A 57 6.48 8.21 -1.60
N ILE A 58 6.42 8.80 -2.79
CA ILE A 58 7.12 10.05 -3.11
C ILE A 58 6.17 11.23 -3.01
N ARG A 59 6.65 12.25 -2.32
CA ARG A 59 6.06 13.59 -2.25
C ARG A 59 7.12 14.59 -2.68
N ALA A 60 7.30 14.68 -4.01
CA ALA A 60 8.27 15.56 -4.63
C ALA A 60 7.71 16.98 -4.73
N ALA A 61 8.38 17.91 -4.07
CA ALA A 61 8.03 19.32 -4.07
C ALA A 61 8.94 20.09 -4.99
N LEU A 62 8.36 20.77 -6.00
CA LEU A 62 9.05 21.74 -6.82
C LEU A 62 9.14 23.07 -6.07
N VAL A 63 10.36 23.53 -5.75
CA VAL A 63 10.58 24.72 -4.94
C VAL A 63 11.48 25.72 -5.67
N HIS A 64 10.99 26.93 -5.85
CA HIS A 64 11.70 28.02 -6.53
C HIS A 64 12.01 29.20 -5.63
N ASN A 65 11.50 29.21 -4.42
CA ASN A 65 11.71 30.31 -3.46
C ASN A 65 11.79 29.81 -2.02
N LEU A 66 12.35 30.66 -1.16
CA LEU A 66 12.57 30.34 0.25
C LEU A 66 11.27 30.15 1.04
N ASP A 67 10.18 30.81 0.66
CA ASP A 67 8.91 30.71 1.40
C ASP A 67 8.24 29.33 1.22
N CYS A 68 8.45 28.67 0.08
CA CYS A 68 7.89 27.37 -0.20
C CYS A 68 8.68 26.22 0.45
N ALA A 69 9.97 26.41 0.71
CA ALA A 69 10.84 25.37 1.25
C ALA A 69 10.37 24.81 2.60
N PRO A 70 10.10 25.61 3.62
CA PRO A 70 9.55 25.11 4.88
C PRO A 70 8.12 24.60 4.72
N LYS A 71 7.28 25.27 3.94
CA LYS A 71 5.86 24.90 3.82
C LYS A 71 5.63 23.54 3.18
N CYS A 72 6.43 23.15 2.19
CA CYS A 72 6.30 21.84 1.59
C CYS A 72 6.74 20.70 2.54
N ARG A 73 7.61 20.98 3.50
CA ARG A 73 7.93 20.05 4.58
C ARG A 73 6.85 20.03 5.65
N GLU A 74 6.53 21.21 6.19
CA GLU A 74 5.58 21.37 7.30
C GLU A 74 4.18 20.83 6.93
N HIS A 75 3.68 21.16 5.74
CA HIS A 75 2.32 20.84 5.34
C HIS A 75 2.18 19.52 4.57
N ASN A 76 3.17 19.18 3.73
CA ASN A 76 3.08 18.07 2.79
C ASN A 76 4.04 16.91 3.10
N ASN A 77 4.88 17.05 4.14
CA ASN A 77 5.93 16.09 4.47
C ASN A 77 6.71 15.64 3.23
N SER A 78 7.09 16.61 2.36
CA SER A 78 7.81 16.29 1.12
C SER A 78 9.12 15.55 1.46
N ASN A 79 9.36 14.42 0.79
CA ASN A 79 10.57 13.62 0.95
C ASN A 79 11.53 13.77 -0.24
N VAL A 80 11.09 14.44 -1.30
CA VAL A 80 11.93 14.80 -2.44
C VAL A 80 11.82 16.30 -2.71
N LEU A 81 12.97 16.98 -2.79
CA LEU A 81 13.09 18.36 -3.20
C LEU A 81 13.47 18.43 -4.68
N CYS A 82 12.67 19.10 -5.50
CA CYS A 82 12.96 19.35 -6.91
C CYS A 82 13.36 20.80 -7.14
N LEU A 83 14.50 20.99 -7.80
CA LEU A 83 15.07 22.31 -8.10
C LEU A 83 15.30 22.49 -9.59
N GLY A 84 15.23 23.74 -10.05
CA GLY A 84 15.51 24.12 -11.44
C GLY A 84 16.81 24.92 -11.55
N SER A 85 17.83 24.37 -12.21
CA SER A 85 19.13 25.03 -12.41
C SER A 85 19.06 26.28 -13.29
N TRP A 86 18.02 26.44 -14.11
CA TRP A 86 17.78 27.63 -14.92
C TRP A 86 17.02 28.73 -14.16
N ILE A 87 16.48 28.41 -13.00
CA ILE A 87 15.58 29.28 -12.24
C ILE A 87 16.23 29.74 -10.93
N SER A 88 16.89 28.84 -10.23
CA SER A 88 17.53 29.13 -8.94
C SER A 88 19.04 29.29 -9.09
N THR A 89 19.60 30.34 -8.48
CA THR A 89 21.05 30.44 -8.33
C THR A 89 21.56 29.37 -7.35
N PRO A 90 22.84 28.95 -7.42
CA PRO A 90 23.41 28.01 -6.44
C PRO A 90 23.19 28.45 -5.00
N VAL A 91 23.37 29.73 -4.68
CA VAL A 91 23.18 30.29 -3.34
C VAL A 91 21.73 30.17 -2.89
N ALA A 92 20.77 30.44 -3.77
CA ALA A 92 19.35 30.30 -3.45
C ALA A 92 18.96 28.81 -3.26
N ALA A 93 19.53 27.92 -4.08
CA ALA A 93 19.32 26.49 -3.97
C ALA A 93 19.84 25.93 -2.64
N GLU A 94 21.03 26.35 -2.19
CA GLU A 94 21.57 26.00 -0.88
C GLU A 94 20.67 26.48 0.27
N GLN A 95 20.23 27.71 0.23
CA GLN A 95 19.32 28.26 1.25
C GLN A 95 17.97 27.53 1.29
N ILE A 96 17.41 27.19 0.12
CA ILE A 96 16.19 26.36 0.01
C ILE A 96 16.43 24.98 0.62
N LEU A 97 17.54 24.35 0.31
CA LEU A 97 17.91 23.04 0.83
C LEU A 97 18.04 23.05 2.34
N ASP A 98 18.74 24.02 2.90
CA ASP A 98 18.93 24.16 4.34
C ASP A 98 17.58 24.26 5.06
N GLN A 99 16.72 25.16 4.63
CA GLN A 99 15.38 25.30 5.22
C GLN A 99 14.55 24.02 5.06
N TRP A 100 14.61 23.38 3.90
CA TRP A 100 13.87 22.14 3.65
C TRP A 100 14.35 21.00 4.57
N LEU A 101 15.66 20.87 4.79
CA LEU A 101 16.23 19.82 5.67
C LEU A 101 15.91 20.06 7.14
N GLU A 102 15.93 21.30 7.61
CA GLU A 102 15.68 21.69 8.99
C GLU A 102 14.20 21.66 9.39
N THR A 103 13.30 21.82 8.43
CA THR A 103 11.87 21.86 8.70
C THR A 103 11.30 20.46 8.96
N LYS A 104 10.62 20.32 10.09
CA LYS A 104 9.89 19.10 10.46
C LYS A 104 8.47 19.13 9.90
N PHE A 105 7.85 17.97 9.82
CA PHE A 105 6.44 17.83 9.48
C PHE A 105 5.55 18.37 10.60
N GLY A 106 4.55 19.20 10.24
CA GLY A 106 3.68 19.87 11.20
C GLY A 106 2.52 19.03 11.73
N GLU A 107 2.37 17.79 11.22
CA GLU A 107 1.33 16.83 11.65
C GLU A 107 -0.11 17.42 11.68
N GLY A 108 -0.91 17.04 12.68
CA GLY A 108 -2.26 17.55 12.90
C GLY A 108 -3.17 17.38 11.68
N ARG A 109 -3.80 18.45 11.22
CA ARG A 109 -4.71 18.47 10.05
C ARG A 109 -4.05 18.01 8.74
N HIS A 110 -2.72 18.06 8.66
CA HIS A 110 -1.97 17.71 7.45
C HIS A 110 -1.85 16.21 7.26
N VAL A 111 -1.87 15.41 8.32
CA VAL A 111 -1.81 13.94 8.26
C VAL A 111 -2.89 13.37 7.33
N LYS A 112 -4.16 13.70 7.59
CA LYS A 112 -5.29 13.24 6.76
C LYS A 112 -5.19 13.66 5.28
N ARG A 113 -4.53 14.81 5.00
CA ARG A 113 -4.33 15.27 3.62
C ARG A 113 -3.26 14.46 2.90
N ILE A 114 -2.16 14.13 3.60
CA ILE A 114 -1.08 13.30 3.06
C ILE A 114 -1.58 11.88 2.79
N GLU A 115 -2.37 11.30 3.70
CA GLU A 115 -3.01 10.00 3.49
C GLU A 115 -3.82 9.97 2.19
N LYS A 116 -4.54 11.06 1.86
CA LYS A 116 -5.28 11.17 0.60
C LYS A 116 -4.37 11.31 -0.63
N ILE A 117 -3.21 11.99 -0.50
CA ILE A 117 -2.23 12.10 -1.58
C ILE A 117 -1.58 10.74 -1.87
N SER A 118 -1.31 9.96 -0.82
CA SER A 118 -0.71 8.62 -0.94
C SER A 118 -1.68 7.57 -1.51
N LYS A 119 -3.00 7.84 -1.45
CA LYS A 119 -3.98 7.06 -2.21
C LYS A 119 -3.92 7.54 -3.66
N HIS A 120 -3.50 6.67 -4.58
CA HIS A 120 -3.56 6.97 -6.01
C HIS A 120 -4.99 7.33 -6.39
N ASP A 121 -5.20 8.51 -7.02
CA ASP A 121 -6.46 8.87 -7.64
C ASP A 121 -6.84 7.76 -8.65
N GLY A 122 -7.89 7.01 -8.32
CA GLY A 122 -8.37 5.87 -9.11
C GLY A 122 -8.02 4.49 -8.55
N GLU A 123 -7.15 4.35 -7.53
CA GLU A 123 -6.97 3.07 -6.87
C GLU A 123 -8.08 2.86 -5.83
N THR A 124 -8.89 1.83 -6.05
CA THR A 124 -9.87 1.35 -5.07
C THR A 124 -9.33 0.08 -4.44
N VAL A 125 -8.92 0.16 -3.19
CA VAL A 125 -8.40 -0.98 -2.43
C VAL A 125 -9.55 -1.76 -1.84
N VAL A 126 -9.67 -3.01 -2.25
CA VAL A 126 -10.62 -3.98 -1.71
C VAL A 126 -9.90 -4.93 -0.80
N PHE A 127 -10.40 -5.11 0.41
CA PHE A 127 -9.88 -6.08 1.37
C PHE A 127 -10.88 -7.20 1.60
N THR A 128 -10.40 -8.42 1.58
CA THR A 128 -11.12 -9.59 2.08
C THR A 128 -10.21 -10.43 2.93
N ASN A 129 -10.77 -11.25 3.82
CA ASN A 129 -9.95 -12.14 4.63
C ASN A 129 -10.59 -13.51 4.82
N GLY A 130 -9.74 -14.47 5.16
CA GLY A 130 -10.17 -15.83 5.47
C GLY A 130 -8.97 -16.69 5.84
N ILE A 131 -9.23 -17.92 6.22
CA ILE A 131 -8.16 -18.90 6.49
C ILE A 131 -7.57 -19.43 5.18
N PHE A 132 -8.41 -19.66 4.15
CA PHE A 132 -8.04 -20.18 2.84
C PHE A 132 -7.17 -21.46 2.92
N ASP A 133 -7.52 -22.35 3.82
CA ASP A 133 -6.71 -23.55 4.12
C ASP A 133 -6.64 -24.52 2.95
N LEU A 134 -7.78 -24.98 2.45
CA LEU A 134 -7.89 -25.72 1.20
C LEU A 134 -8.68 -24.88 0.20
N LEU A 135 -8.01 -24.43 -0.86
CA LEU A 135 -8.68 -23.63 -1.90
C LEU A 135 -9.72 -24.45 -2.64
N HIS A 136 -10.86 -23.82 -2.90
CA HIS A 136 -11.96 -24.38 -3.67
C HIS A 136 -12.66 -23.27 -4.46
N THR A 137 -13.52 -23.63 -5.41
CA THR A 137 -14.21 -22.68 -6.30
C THR A 137 -14.97 -21.59 -5.55
N GLY A 138 -15.59 -21.89 -4.42
CA GLY A 138 -16.26 -20.87 -3.61
C GLY A 138 -15.33 -19.77 -3.06
N HIS A 139 -14.07 -20.10 -2.80
CA HIS A 139 -13.07 -19.09 -2.48
C HIS A 139 -12.76 -18.23 -3.71
N LEU A 140 -12.56 -18.84 -4.87
CA LEU A 140 -12.26 -18.13 -6.11
C LEU A 140 -13.39 -17.15 -6.48
N GLU A 141 -14.64 -17.60 -6.43
CA GLU A 141 -15.81 -16.76 -6.69
C GLU A 141 -15.88 -15.54 -5.76
N THR A 142 -15.58 -15.73 -4.47
CA THR A 142 -15.50 -14.61 -3.51
C THR A 142 -14.39 -13.64 -3.86
N LEU A 143 -13.21 -14.14 -4.28
CA LEU A 143 -12.07 -13.32 -4.66
C LEU A 143 -12.34 -12.57 -5.98
N GLU A 144 -12.95 -13.21 -6.97
CA GLU A 144 -13.36 -12.59 -8.23
C GLU A 144 -14.38 -11.48 -7.99
N PHE A 145 -15.39 -11.74 -7.15
CA PHE A 145 -16.35 -10.71 -6.76
C PHE A 145 -15.65 -9.54 -6.06
N ALA A 146 -14.76 -9.81 -5.10
CA ALA A 146 -14.00 -8.77 -4.42
C ALA A 146 -13.16 -7.95 -5.41
N LYS A 147 -12.42 -8.61 -6.30
CA LYS A 147 -11.61 -7.93 -7.33
C LYS A 147 -12.44 -7.06 -8.27
N SER A 148 -13.67 -7.47 -8.60
CA SER A 148 -14.57 -6.70 -9.47
C SER A 148 -15.01 -5.35 -8.87
N LEU A 149 -14.86 -5.15 -7.58
CA LEU A 149 -15.25 -3.93 -6.86
C LEU A 149 -14.16 -2.87 -6.79
N GLY A 150 -12.93 -3.20 -7.18
CA GLY A 150 -11.82 -2.26 -7.11
C GLY A 150 -10.65 -2.62 -8.00
N THR A 151 -9.65 -1.77 -7.97
CA THR A 151 -8.45 -1.92 -8.80
C THR A 151 -7.38 -2.79 -8.13
N LYS A 152 -7.35 -2.83 -6.80
CA LYS A 152 -6.41 -3.62 -6.00
C LYS A 152 -7.16 -4.50 -5.00
N LEU A 153 -6.95 -5.83 -5.08
CA LEU A 153 -7.46 -6.79 -4.10
C LEU A 153 -6.34 -7.22 -3.15
N VAL A 154 -6.51 -6.90 -1.88
CA VAL A 154 -5.66 -7.35 -0.78
C VAL A 154 -6.38 -8.45 -0.01
N VAL A 155 -5.73 -9.60 0.14
CA VAL A 155 -6.28 -10.76 0.85
C VAL A 155 -5.54 -10.95 2.17
N GLY A 156 -6.24 -10.83 3.27
CA GLY A 156 -5.72 -11.15 4.60
C GLY A 156 -5.90 -12.63 4.94
N ILE A 157 -4.84 -13.30 5.38
CA ILE A 157 -4.93 -14.67 5.90
C ILE A 157 -4.46 -14.74 7.35
N ASN A 158 -5.21 -15.45 8.17
CA ASN A 158 -4.79 -15.67 9.57
C ASN A 158 -3.53 -16.54 9.60
N SER A 159 -2.61 -16.22 10.53
CA SER A 159 -1.45 -17.07 10.82
C SER A 159 -1.88 -18.47 11.24
N ASP A 160 -0.95 -19.41 11.24
CA ASP A 160 -1.21 -20.77 11.72
C ASP A 160 -1.61 -20.78 13.20
N ARG A 161 -1.03 -19.89 14.01
CA ARG A 161 -1.42 -19.73 15.41
C ARG A 161 -2.88 -19.26 15.53
N ALA A 162 -3.22 -18.16 14.87
CA ALA A 162 -4.59 -17.62 14.90
C ALA A 162 -5.60 -18.62 14.31
N THR A 163 -5.21 -19.38 13.28
CA THR A 163 -6.06 -20.40 12.68
C THR A 163 -6.36 -21.57 13.66
N ARG A 164 -5.35 -22.02 14.42
CA ARG A 164 -5.56 -23.05 15.46
C ARG A 164 -6.51 -22.58 16.56
N GLU A 165 -6.40 -21.33 16.94
CA GLU A 165 -7.30 -20.72 17.91
C GLU A 165 -8.75 -20.67 17.41
N LEU A 166 -8.97 -20.36 16.12
CA LEU A 166 -10.28 -20.25 15.50
C LEU A 166 -10.93 -21.61 15.15
N LYS A 167 -10.14 -22.64 14.76
CA LYS A 167 -10.63 -23.86 14.13
C LYS A 167 -10.19 -25.17 14.81
N GLY A 168 -9.35 -25.08 15.85
CA GLY A 168 -8.82 -26.23 16.56
C GLY A 168 -7.43 -26.65 16.08
N LEU A 169 -6.81 -27.53 16.86
CA LEU A 169 -5.39 -27.92 16.68
C LEU A 169 -5.09 -28.66 15.38
N ASP A 170 -6.09 -29.33 14.79
CA ASP A 170 -5.96 -30.06 13.52
C ASP A 170 -5.97 -29.13 12.29
N ARG A 171 -6.02 -27.82 12.50
CA ARG A 171 -6.07 -26.83 11.43
C ARG A 171 -5.00 -25.75 11.65
N PRO A 172 -4.41 -25.19 10.59
CA PRO A 172 -4.70 -25.45 9.18
C PRO A 172 -4.02 -26.73 8.68
N VAL A 173 -4.48 -27.27 7.53
CA VAL A 173 -3.83 -28.38 6.80
C VAL A 173 -2.58 -27.85 6.08
N ASN A 174 -2.70 -26.70 5.39
CA ASN A 174 -1.59 -26.01 4.75
C ASN A 174 -1.08 -24.90 5.66
N ASN A 175 0.24 -24.81 5.85
CA ASN A 175 0.85 -23.71 6.62
C ASN A 175 0.63 -22.34 5.97
N GLU A 176 0.80 -21.27 6.73
CA GLU A 176 0.51 -19.90 6.30
C GLU A 176 1.29 -19.47 5.05
N GLU A 177 2.56 -19.93 4.89
CA GLU A 177 3.37 -19.58 3.73
C GLU A 177 2.87 -20.29 2.46
N ASP A 178 2.46 -21.55 2.54
CA ASP A 178 1.88 -22.26 1.41
C ASP A 178 0.53 -21.64 1.01
N ARG A 179 -0.31 -21.28 1.99
CA ARG A 179 -1.58 -20.60 1.75
C ARG A 179 -1.36 -19.24 1.09
N ARG A 180 -0.39 -18.46 1.58
CA ARG A 180 0.01 -17.18 0.97
C ARG A 180 0.46 -17.36 -0.47
N ARG A 181 1.35 -18.33 -0.71
CA ARG A 181 1.90 -18.62 -2.06
C ARG A 181 0.81 -19.02 -3.05
N LEU A 182 -0.12 -19.90 -2.64
CA LEU A 182 -1.23 -20.31 -3.50
C LEU A 182 -2.14 -19.14 -3.87
N LEU A 183 -2.50 -18.29 -2.91
CA LEU A 183 -3.33 -17.11 -3.16
C LEU A 183 -2.62 -16.09 -4.04
N SER A 184 -1.34 -15.84 -3.82
CA SER A 184 -0.54 -14.91 -4.64
C SER A 184 -0.35 -15.40 -6.09
N GLY A 185 -0.60 -16.67 -6.38
CA GLY A 185 -0.62 -17.23 -7.73
C GLY A 185 -1.94 -17.02 -8.49
N LEU A 186 -2.98 -16.52 -7.83
CA LEU A 186 -4.26 -16.23 -8.47
C LEU A 186 -4.22 -14.86 -9.13
N THR A 187 -4.58 -14.78 -10.40
CA THR A 187 -4.56 -13.53 -11.19
C THR A 187 -5.45 -12.42 -10.65
N VAL A 188 -6.44 -12.76 -9.84
CA VAL A 188 -7.38 -11.81 -9.22
C VAL A 188 -6.86 -11.22 -7.91
N VAL A 189 -5.77 -11.75 -7.36
CA VAL A 189 -5.19 -11.32 -6.08
C VAL A 189 -3.94 -10.49 -6.35
N ASP A 190 -3.92 -9.26 -5.89
CA ASP A 190 -2.77 -8.36 -6.07
C ASP A 190 -1.78 -8.45 -4.91
N GLU A 191 -2.29 -8.70 -3.68
CA GLU A 191 -1.45 -8.76 -2.48
C GLU A 191 -2.03 -9.72 -1.44
N VAL A 192 -1.17 -10.44 -0.73
CA VAL A 192 -1.57 -11.32 0.38
C VAL A 192 -0.80 -10.94 1.64
N ILE A 193 -1.52 -10.68 2.73
CA ILE A 193 -0.97 -10.29 4.03
C ILE A 193 -1.30 -11.39 5.06
N ILE A 194 -0.27 -11.89 5.76
CA ILE A 194 -0.45 -12.77 6.92
C ILE A 194 -0.61 -11.88 8.15
N PHE A 195 -1.64 -12.11 8.95
CA PHE A 195 -1.84 -11.42 10.21
C PHE A 195 -2.12 -12.40 11.35
N ASP A 196 -1.64 -12.06 12.55
CA ASP A 196 -1.64 -12.96 13.71
C ASP A 196 -2.83 -12.75 14.65
N ASP A 197 -3.65 -11.74 14.40
CA ASP A 197 -4.87 -11.48 15.18
C ASP A 197 -5.99 -12.46 14.82
N VAL A 198 -6.81 -12.78 15.80
CA VAL A 198 -8.01 -13.60 15.61
C VAL A 198 -9.10 -12.81 14.87
N ASP A 199 -9.18 -11.50 15.11
CA ASP A 199 -10.09 -10.59 14.43
C ASP A 199 -9.37 -9.73 13.36
N THR A 200 -10.13 -8.91 12.64
CA THR A 200 -9.62 -8.09 11.53
C THR A 200 -9.47 -6.61 11.85
N LYS A 201 -9.66 -6.19 13.10
CA LYS A 201 -9.66 -4.76 13.49
C LYS A 201 -8.34 -4.07 13.18
N ASN A 202 -7.23 -4.67 13.63
CA ASN A 202 -5.90 -4.08 13.47
C ASN A 202 -5.49 -4.01 11.99
N ILE A 203 -5.73 -5.08 11.23
CA ILE A 203 -5.39 -5.10 9.79
C ILE A 203 -6.24 -4.14 8.99
N ILE A 204 -7.54 -4.02 9.25
CA ILE A 204 -8.41 -3.04 8.59
C ILE A 204 -8.00 -1.62 8.95
N SER A 205 -7.68 -1.36 10.22
CA SER A 205 -7.23 -0.05 10.69
C SER A 205 -5.89 0.38 10.06
N SER A 206 -4.95 -0.54 9.88
CA SER A 206 -3.65 -0.25 9.29
C SER A 206 -3.70 -0.12 7.76
N LEU A 207 -4.48 -0.99 7.09
CA LEU A 207 -4.64 -0.99 5.64
C LEU A 207 -5.54 0.14 5.13
N THR A 208 -6.53 0.57 5.94
CA THR A 208 -7.54 1.57 5.57
C THR A 208 -8.13 1.35 4.17
N PRO A 209 -8.70 0.16 3.87
CA PRO A 209 -9.23 -0.15 2.55
C PRO A 209 -10.47 0.70 2.25
N ASP A 210 -10.81 0.87 0.96
CA ASP A 210 -12.04 1.55 0.56
C ASP A 210 -13.27 0.64 0.71
N ILE A 211 -13.07 -0.67 0.46
CA ILE A 211 -14.14 -1.67 0.51
C ILE A 211 -13.65 -2.90 1.28
N VAL A 212 -14.45 -3.38 2.20
CA VAL A 212 -14.28 -4.69 2.85
C VAL A 212 -15.30 -5.66 2.30
N VAL A 213 -14.84 -6.81 1.82
CA VAL A 213 -15.69 -7.89 1.32
C VAL A 213 -15.64 -9.07 2.26
N LYS A 214 -16.79 -9.61 2.62
CA LYS A 214 -16.90 -10.86 3.38
C LYS A 214 -17.82 -11.83 2.64
N GLY A 215 -17.48 -13.11 2.72
CA GLY A 215 -18.39 -14.18 2.34
C GLY A 215 -19.27 -14.61 3.52
N GLY A 216 -20.42 -15.20 3.24
CA GLY A 216 -21.27 -15.77 4.28
C GLY A 216 -22.70 -15.27 4.27
N GLU A 217 -23.44 -15.61 5.33
CA GLU A 217 -24.88 -15.32 5.48
C GLU A 217 -25.14 -14.05 6.33
N PHE A 218 -24.09 -13.32 6.68
CA PHE A 218 -24.21 -12.08 7.47
C PHE A 218 -24.59 -10.89 6.60
N THR A 219 -25.30 -9.94 7.17
CA THR A 219 -25.54 -8.64 6.56
C THR A 219 -24.31 -7.72 6.65
N ALA A 220 -24.28 -6.68 5.83
CA ALA A 220 -23.20 -5.69 5.88
C ALA A 220 -23.10 -4.99 7.25
N ASP A 221 -24.25 -4.74 7.90
CA ASP A 221 -24.29 -4.07 9.20
C ASP A 221 -23.77 -4.98 10.32
N GLU A 222 -24.14 -6.26 10.32
CA GLU A 222 -23.59 -7.25 11.27
C GLU A 222 -22.07 -7.42 11.13
N ILE A 223 -21.58 -7.42 9.88
CA ILE A 223 -20.12 -7.47 9.61
C ILE A 223 -19.44 -6.21 10.12
N ARG A 224 -20.01 -5.04 9.86
CA ARG A 224 -19.48 -3.75 10.31
C ARG A 224 -19.34 -3.70 11.83
N GLU A 225 -20.38 -4.09 12.54
CA GLU A 225 -20.42 -4.09 14.01
C GLU A 225 -19.42 -5.09 14.59
N ARG A 226 -19.44 -6.35 14.12
CA ARG A 226 -18.56 -7.42 14.59
C ARG A 226 -17.08 -7.10 14.39
N ASP A 227 -16.72 -6.62 13.19
CA ASP A 227 -15.33 -6.37 12.81
C ASP A 227 -14.88 -4.91 13.11
N CYS A 228 -15.76 -4.10 13.75
CA CYS A 228 -15.54 -2.70 14.09
C CYS A 228 -15.08 -1.85 12.90
N ILE A 229 -15.71 -2.02 11.74
CA ILE A 229 -15.31 -1.37 10.49
C ILE A 229 -15.80 0.10 10.51
N PRO A 230 -14.91 1.09 10.31
CA PRO A 230 -15.28 2.50 10.27
C PRO A 230 -16.34 2.83 9.22
N ASP A 231 -17.17 3.86 9.49
CA ASP A 231 -18.29 4.23 8.60
C ASP A 231 -17.86 4.70 7.21
N ASN A 232 -16.64 5.21 7.07
CA ASN A 232 -16.08 5.63 5.80
C ASN A 232 -15.62 4.46 4.90
N ILE A 233 -15.64 3.22 5.39
CA ILE A 233 -15.30 2.02 4.62
C ILE A 233 -16.60 1.33 4.16
N ILE A 234 -16.68 1.02 2.88
CA ILE A 234 -17.84 0.32 2.32
C ILE A 234 -17.75 -1.18 2.67
N VAL A 235 -18.82 -1.75 3.21
CA VAL A 235 -18.91 -3.19 3.45
C VAL A 235 -19.79 -3.84 2.38
N LYS A 236 -19.29 -4.90 1.75
CA LYS A 236 -20.02 -5.71 0.76
C LYS A 236 -20.01 -7.17 1.17
N VAL A 237 -21.11 -7.86 0.90
CA VAL A 237 -21.23 -9.30 1.11
C VAL A 237 -21.14 -9.99 -0.23
N ALA A 238 -20.20 -10.92 -0.38
CA ALA A 238 -20.07 -11.72 -1.59
C ALA A 238 -21.28 -12.65 -1.73
N PRO A 239 -21.90 -12.74 -2.92
CA PRO A 239 -23.01 -13.64 -3.15
C PRO A 239 -22.58 -15.10 -2.92
N LEU A 240 -23.42 -15.86 -2.24
CA LEU A 240 -23.20 -17.31 -2.06
C LEU A 240 -23.60 -18.03 -3.34
N TYR A 241 -22.61 -18.37 -4.16
CA TYR A 241 -22.82 -19.26 -5.29
C TYR A 241 -22.94 -20.72 -4.81
N ASN A 242 -23.98 -21.42 -5.25
CA ASN A 242 -24.25 -22.83 -4.93
C ASN A 242 -24.13 -23.18 -3.44
N LYS A 243 -25.03 -22.61 -2.63
CA LYS A 243 -25.19 -22.83 -1.18
C LYS A 243 -24.93 -24.30 -0.82
N ARG A 244 -23.77 -24.63 -0.25
CA ARG A 244 -23.44 -25.87 0.45
C ARG A 244 -22.52 -26.90 -0.23
N GLN A 245 -22.13 -26.81 -1.49
CA GLN A 245 -21.28 -27.88 -2.08
C GLN A 245 -19.76 -27.68 -1.82
N TYR A 246 -19.32 -26.47 -1.52
CA TYR A 246 -17.90 -26.14 -1.42
C TYR A 246 -17.57 -25.45 -0.11
N SER A 247 -17.11 -26.22 0.87
CA SER A 247 -16.42 -25.70 2.05
C SER A 247 -15.21 -26.59 2.34
N THR A 248 -14.19 -26.02 2.95
CA THR A 248 -13.03 -26.81 3.40
C THR A 248 -13.47 -27.97 4.30
N THR A 249 -14.47 -27.77 5.17
CA THR A 249 -15.04 -28.82 6.02
C THR A 249 -15.68 -29.94 5.21
N THR A 250 -16.43 -29.61 4.17
CA THR A 250 -17.05 -30.62 3.27
C THR A 250 -15.98 -31.43 2.55
N ILE A 251 -14.92 -30.79 2.06
CA ILE A 251 -13.80 -31.48 1.39
C ILE A 251 -13.10 -32.41 2.36
N VAL A 252 -12.75 -31.95 3.55
CA VAL A 252 -12.08 -32.76 4.57
C VAL A 252 -12.94 -33.98 4.98
N ASN A 253 -14.24 -33.77 5.16
CA ASN A 253 -15.17 -34.86 5.50
C ASN A 253 -15.28 -35.90 4.39
N LYS A 254 -15.35 -35.46 3.12
CA LYS A 254 -15.31 -36.39 1.98
C LYS A 254 -14.05 -37.26 1.96
N ILE A 255 -12.89 -36.65 2.19
CA ILE A 255 -11.61 -37.35 2.25
C ILE A 255 -11.58 -38.35 3.42
N LYS A 256 -12.08 -37.93 4.61
CA LYS A 256 -12.09 -38.83 5.79
C LYS A 256 -13.06 -39.98 5.67
N ASN A 257 -14.17 -39.82 4.96
CA ASN A 257 -15.21 -40.85 4.80
C ASN A 257 -15.00 -41.71 3.56
N ASN A 258 -13.90 -41.50 2.79
CA ASN A 258 -13.63 -42.21 1.53
C ASN A 258 -14.77 -42.10 0.48
N GLU A 259 -15.50 -40.99 0.48
CA GLU A 259 -16.55 -40.66 -0.50
C GLU A 259 -16.05 -39.80 -1.66
#